data_df13138c06dad2d8d2be5348cef3e05a
#
_entry.id   df13138c06dad2d8d2be5348cef3e05a
#
_cell.length_a   1.000
_cell.length_b   1.000
_cell.length_c   1.000
_cell.angle_alpha   90.00
_cell.angle_beta   90.00
_cell.angle_gamma   90.00
#
_symmetry.space_group_name_H-M   'P 1'
#
loop_
_entity.id
_entity.type
_entity.pdbx_description
1 polymer ?
#
loop_
_entity_poly.entity_id
_entity_poly.type
_entity_poly.pdbx_seq_one_letter_code
_entity_poly.pdbx_strand_id
1 'polypeptide(L)'
;AVEGAPTVEPYMDFLCPGCGNLHRQLDADLQKMVDAGQINLDLHFMAFMDRWSTDEYSSRAANAAIYLAEHDSDPNHLISFLEKVYAEDFQPEEGSAYKSVSDAKIKEQMIAAGVSKDVADKAFGRDYQEWLDAIDTYTPKRSELWHQSGSYKGSMTTPTVIINGKYWDMDQLTTAQTTVKDGLLESIGLKDSEVGVAGKMPSIGAKKGPISVTTGE
;
A
#
# COMPACT_ATOMS: atom_id res chain seq x y z
N ALA A 1 6.97 11.29 -10.94
CA ALA A 1 5.56 11.23 -11.34
C ALA A 1 5.43 11.42 -12.85
N VAL A 2 4.50 10.69 -13.45
CA VAL A 2 4.20 10.75 -14.89
C VAL A 2 3.03 11.71 -15.09
N GLU A 3 3.20 12.72 -15.91
CA GLU A 3 2.15 13.70 -16.20
C GLU A 3 0.97 13.02 -16.92
N GLY A 4 -0.24 13.30 -16.47
CA GLY A 4 -1.46 12.75 -17.06
C GLY A 4 -1.86 11.34 -16.54
N ALA A 5 -0.97 10.64 -15.86
CA ALA A 5 -1.28 9.38 -15.22
C ALA A 5 -2.07 9.60 -13.92
N PRO A 6 -3.04 8.74 -13.57
CA PRO A 6 -3.71 8.81 -12.27
C PRO A 6 -2.74 8.47 -11.15
N THR A 7 -3.00 9.04 -9.95
CA THR A 7 -2.29 8.70 -8.72
C THR A 7 -3.12 7.73 -7.91
N VAL A 8 -2.50 6.64 -7.49
CA VAL A 8 -3.06 5.63 -6.57
C VAL A 8 -2.31 5.77 -5.25
N GLU A 9 -3.05 6.00 -4.16
CA GLU A 9 -2.50 6.35 -2.84
C GLU A 9 -3.01 5.34 -1.80
N PRO A 10 -2.35 4.19 -1.62
CA PRO A 10 -2.70 3.25 -0.55
C PRO A 10 -2.14 3.71 0.80
N TYR A 11 -3.01 3.74 1.80
CA TYR A 11 -2.68 3.87 3.23
C TYR A 11 -2.66 2.49 3.84
N MET A 12 -1.54 2.09 4.41
CA MET A 12 -1.29 0.70 4.81
C MET A 12 -0.56 0.59 6.14
N ASP A 13 -0.76 -0.54 6.82
CA ASP A 13 0.00 -0.92 8.01
C ASP A 13 0.55 -2.33 7.82
N PHE A 14 1.81 -2.55 8.16
CA PHE A 14 2.51 -3.82 7.88
C PHE A 14 1.95 -5.02 8.64
N LEU A 15 1.27 -4.79 9.77
CA LEU A 15 0.62 -5.86 10.52
C LEU A 15 -0.81 -6.15 10.03
N CYS A 16 -1.42 -5.22 9.28
CA CYS A 16 -2.81 -5.32 8.87
C CYS A 16 -3.07 -6.47 7.89
N PRO A 17 -3.92 -7.47 8.24
CA PRO A 17 -4.24 -8.59 7.34
C PRO A 17 -4.92 -8.15 6.04
N GLY A 18 -5.77 -7.11 6.13
CA GLY A 18 -6.42 -6.52 4.95
C GLY A 18 -5.41 -5.89 3.99
N CYS A 19 -4.35 -5.24 4.52
CA CYS A 19 -3.26 -4.73 3.70
C CYS A 19 -2.50 -5.87 3.01
N GLY A 20 -2.19 -6.95 3.74
CA GLY A 20 -1.57 -8.12 3.14
C GLY A 20 -2.40 -8.70 2.00
N ASN A 21 -3.72 -8.82 2.18
CA ASN A 21 -4.61 -9.29 1.13
C ASN A 21 -4.60 -8.36 -0.10
N LEU A 22 -4.60 -7.04 0.11
CA LEU A 22 -4.54 -6.04 -0.97
C LEU A 22 -3.22 -6.15 -1.74
N HIS A 23 -2.10 -6.15 -1.04
CA HIS A 23 -0.77 -6.18 -1.64
C HIS A 23 -0.51 -7.47 -2.43
N ARG A 24 -0.88 -8.63 -1.90
CA ARG A 24 -0.78 -9.91 -2.61
C ARG A 24 -1.57 -9.96 -3.91
N GLN A 25 -2.64 -9.18 -4.04
CA GLN A 25 -3.44 -9.12 -5.26
C GLN A 25 -2.96 -8.04 -6.24
N LEU A 26 -2.29 -6.99 -5.77
CA LEU A 26 -2.03 -5.79 -6.59
C LEU A 26 -0.55 -5.55 -6.91
N ASP A 27 0.40 -5.85 -6.02
CA ASP A 27 1.77 -5.33 -6.13
C ASP A 27 2.44 -5.65 -7.47
N ALA A 28 2.29 -6.89 -7.95
CA ALA A 28 2.86 -7.28 -9.24
C ALA A 28 2.30 -6.47 -10.43
N ASP A 29 1.04 -6.09 -10.38
CA ASP A 29 0.42 -5.29 -11.43
C ASP A 29 0.65 -3.78 -11.21
N LEU A 30 0.70 -3.32 -9.94
CA LEU A 30 1.13 -1.97 -9.61
C LEU A 30 2.55 -1.71 -10.13
N GLN A 31 3.48 -2.65 -9.93
CA GLN A 31 4.85 -2.55 -10.45
C GLN A 31 4.85 -2.40 -11.97
N LYS A 32 4.12 -3.25 -12.71
CA LYS A 32 4.02 -3.17 -14.17
C LYS A 32 3.43 -1.83 -14.63
N MET A 33 2.39 -1.35 -13.93
CA MET A 33 1.75 -0.08 -14.27
C MET A 33 2.67 1.12 -14.00
N VAL A 34 3.44 1.08 -12.90
CA VAL A 34 4.45 2.11 -12.59
C VAL A 34 5.55 2.12 -13.65
N ASP A 35 6.09 0.95 -14.00
CA ASP A 35 7.15 0.80 -15.01
C ASP A 35 6.71 1.29 -16.40
N ALA A 36 5.43 1.05 -16.74
CA ALA A 36 4.84 1.52 -18.00
C ALA A 36 4.39 2.99 -17.98
N GLY A 37 4.51 3.68 -16.83
CA GLY A 37 4.05 5.05 -16.64
C GLY A 37 2.52 5.21 -16.66
N GLN A 38 1.79 4.15 -16.36
CA GLN A 38 0.32 4.13 -16.38
C GLN A 38 -0.29 4.73 -15.13
N ILE A 39 0.39 4.64 -14.00
CA ILE A 39 -0.02 5.24 -12.71
C ILE A 39 1.16 5.93 -12.04
N ASN A 40 0.86 6.87 -11.16
CA ASN A 40 1.72 7.31 -10.08
C ASN A 40 1.31 6.57 -8.81
N LEU A 41 2.27 6.04 -8.07
CA LEU A 41 2.03 5.33 -6.81
C LEU A 41 2.58 6.19 -5.67
N ASP A 42 1.72 6.55 -4.72
CA ASP A 42 2.07 7.32 -3.53
C ASP A 42 1.75 6.48 -2.28
N LEU A 43 2.79 5.98 -1.61
CA LEU A 43 2.67 4.99 -0.52
C LEU A 43 2.64 5.69 0.84
N HIS A 44 1.59 5.44 1.63
CA HIS A 44 1.42 6.00 2.96
C HIS A 44 1.47 4.91 4.03
N PHE A 45 2.55 4.91 4.83
CA PHE A 45 2.75 3.94 5.90
C PHE A 45 2.15 4.42 7.22
N MET A 46 1.37 3.54 7.86
CA MET A 46 0.82 3.69 9.20
C MET A 46 1.45 2.65 10.12
N ALA A 47 1.42 2.91 11.42
CA ALA A 47 1.95 1.98 12.43
C ALA A 47 1.01 1.82 13.64
N PHE A 48 -0.24 2.27 13.56
CA PHE A 48 -1.20 2.23 14.66
C PHE A 48 -1.59 0.80 15.08
N MET A 49 -1.24 -0.22 14.29
CA MET A 49 -1.46 -1.62 14.66
C MET A 49 -0.38 -2.20 15.58
N ASP A 50 0.63 -1.45 15.99
CA ASP A 50 1.62 -1.87 16.98
C ASP A 50 1.00 -2.37 18.28
N ARG A 51 -0.17 -1.86 18.65
CA ARG A 51 -0.96 -2.32 19.80
C ARG A 51 -1.38 -3.80 19.75
N TRP A 52 -1.29 -4.44 18.58
CA TRP A 52 -1.57 -5.86 18.36
C TRP A 52 -0.32 -6.69 18.07
N SER A 53 0.87 -6.10 18.24
CA SER A 53 2.15 -6.79 18.30
C SER A 53 2.76 -6.66 19.69
N THR A 54 3.80 -7.45 19.99
CA THR A 54 4.51 -7.39 21.27
C THR A 54 5.83 -6.64 21.20
N ASP A 55 6.22 -6.19 20.00
CA ASP A 55 7.54 -5.60 19.71
C ASP A 55 7.52 -4.51 18.64
N GLU A 56 6.38 -3.83 18.49
CA GLU A 56 6.21 -2.68 17.58
C GLU A 56 6.54 -3.03 16.11
N TYR A 57 6.04 -4.17 15.65
CA TYR A 57 6.33 -4.67 14.31
C TYR A 57 5.98 -3.65 13.21
N SER A 58 4.80 -3.01 13.29
CA SER A 58 4.36 -2.01 12.30
C SER A 58 5.32 -0.84 12.22
N SER A 59 5.71 -0.25 13.36
CA SER A 59 6.69 0.84 13.41
C SER A 59 8.06 0.43 12.88
N ARG A 60 8.54 -0.76 13.22
CA ARG A 60 9.86 -1.24 12.75
C ARG A 60 9.87 -1.45 11.25
N ALA A 61 8.84 -2.09 10.69
CA ALA A 61 8.73 -2.32 9.26
C ALA A 61 8.49 -1.00 8.49
N ALA A 62 7.65 -0.09 9.02
CA ALA A 62 7.41 1.21 8.40
C ALA A 62 8.66 2.10 8.39
N ASN A 63 9.41 2.18 9.51
CA ASN A 63 10.71 2.87 9.54
C ASN A 63 11.67 2.33 8.47
N ALA A 64 11.75 0.99 8.35
CA ALA A 64 12.62 0.36 7.35
C ALA A 64 12.17 0.68 5.92
N ALA A 65 10.87 0.67 5.63
CA ALA A 65 10.34 1.02 4.32
C ALA A 65 10.61 2.49 3.94
N ILE A 66 10.44 3.43 4.89
CA ILE A 66 10.72 4.84 4.65
C ILE A 66 12.22 5.06 4.44
N TYR A 67 13.06 4.42 5.26
CA TYR A 67 14.52 4.48 5.08
C TYR A 67 14.92 3.97 3.69
N LEU A 68 14.35 2.85 3.25
CA LEU A 68 14.54 2.31 1.90
C LEU A 68 14.14 3.33 0.82
N ALA A 69 12.95 3.93 0.95
CA ALA A 69 12.46 4.91 -0.02
C ALA A 69 13.37 6.14 -0.17
N GLU A 70 14.05 6.54 0.91
CA GLU A 70 14.93 7.72 0.90
C GLU A 70 16.39 7.42 0.49
N HIS A 71 16.86 6.19 0.70
CA HIS A 71 18.29 5.86 0.59
C HIS A 71 18.61 4.85 -0.51
N ASP A 72 17.63 4.18 -1.09
CA ASP A 72 17.84 3.31 -2.26
C ASP A 72 17.65 4.10 -3.55
N SER A 73 18.50 3.83 -4.53
CA SER A 73 18.45 4.50 -5.82
C SER A 73 17.45 3.91 -6.80
N ASP A 74 16.97 2.68 -6.54
CA ASP A 74 15.97 1.99 -7.36
C ASP A 74 14.61 1.94 -6.66
N PRO A 75 13.63 2.75 -7.10
CA PRO A 75 12.31 2.79 -6.49
C PRO A 75 11.56 1.45 -6.59
N ASN A 76 11.95 0.56 -7.51
CA ASN A 76 11.31 -0.74 -7.68
C ASN A 76 11.60 -1.68 -6.50
N HIS A 77 12.72 -1.48 -5.80
CA HIS A 77 13.04 -2.27 -4.61
C HIS A 77 12.02 -2.07 -3.49
N LEU A 78 11.39 -0.89 -3.39
CA LEU A 78 10.35 -0.65 -2.38
C LEU A 78 9.10 -1.52 -2.64
N ILE A 79 8.60 -1.56 -3.87
CA ILE A 79 7.43 -2.41 -4.20
C ILE A 79 7.80 -3.89 -4.01
N SER A 80 8.98 -4.29 -4.47
CA SER A 80 9.48 -5.65 -4.27
C SER A 80 9.63 -6.02 -2.77
N PHE A 81 10.01 -5.05 -1.93
CA PHE A 81 10.04 -5.24 -0.48
C PHE A 81 8.63 -5.43 0.09
N LEU A 82 7.66 -4.62 -0.34
CA LEU A 82 6.26 -4.76 0.08
C LEU A 82 5.71 -6.15 -0.28
N GLU A 83 5.91 -6.63 -1.52
CA GLU A 83 5.52 -7.98 -1.93
C GLU A 83 6.04 -9.06 -0.96
N LYS A 84 7.28 -8.91 -0.51
CA LYS A 84 7.92 -9.91 0.36
C LYS A 84 7.41 -9.86 1.80
N VAL A 85 7.23 -8.66 2.37
CA VAL A 85 6.79 -8.52 3.77
C VAL A 85 5.30 -8.76 3.94
N TYR A 86 4.51 -8.62 2.88
CA TYR A 86 3.10 -8.98 2.84
C TYR A 86 2.85 -10.40 2.32
N ALA A 87 3.89 -11.16 1.95
CA ALA A 87 3.74 -12.57 1.57
C ALA A 87 3.07 -13.36 2.70
N GLU A 88 2.21 -14.31 2.35
CA GLU A 88 1.38 -15.07 3.30
C GLU A 88 2.21 -15.86 4.31
N ASP A 89 3.38 -16.31 3.89
CA ASP A 89 4.32 -17.05 4.73
C ASP A 89 5.26 -16.16 5.57
N PHE A 90 5.23 -14.85 5.34
CA PHE A 90 6.08 -13.90 6.07
C PHE A 90 5.29 -12.97 6.99
N GLN A 91 4.17 -12.39 6.53
CA GLN A 91 3.40 -11.43 7.33
C GLN A 91 2.92 -12.09 8.63
N PRO A 92 3.25 -11.51 9.82
CA PRO A 92 2.75 -12.07 11.08
C PRO A 92 1.24 -11.84 11.25
N GLU A 93 0.60 -12.74 11.96
CA GLU A 93 -0.78 -12.54 12.43
C GLU A 93 -0.83 -11.48 13.55
N GLU A 94 -1.98 -10.84 13.73
CA GLU A 94 -2.18 -9.81 14.76
C GLU A 94 -2.67 -10.38 16.09
N GLY A 95 -2.52 -9.62 17.18
CA GLY A 95 -3.13 -9.89 18.48
C GLY A 95 -2.59 -11.15 19.16
N SER A 96 -3.46 -12.02 19.65
CA SER A 96 -3.05 -13.22 20.40
C SER A 96 -2.33 -14.27 19.55
N ALA A 97 -2.45 -14.22 18.25
CA ALA A 97 -1.74 -15.10 17.32
C ALA A 97 -0.39 -14.53 16.85
N TYR A 98 -0.09 -13.28 17.23
CA TYR A 98 1.15 -12.62 16.84
C TYR A 98 2.39 -13.42 17.25
N LYS A 99 3.29 -13.58 16.30
CA LYS A 99 4.63 -14.14 16.53
C LYS A 99 5.67 -13.11 16.11
N SER A 100 6.58 -12.79 17.01
CA SER A 100 7.62 -11.79 16.78
C SER A 100 8.44 -12.08 15.52
N VAL A 101 8.60 -11.07 14.68
CA VAL A 101 9.48 -11.07 13.51
C VAL A 101 10.64 -10.14 13.80
N SER A 102 11.86 -10.66 13.83
CA SER A 102 13.05 -9.87 14.14
C SER A 102 13.42 -8.90 13.00
N ASP A 103 14.14 -7.81 13.34
CA ASP A 103 14.73 -6.90 12.35
C ASP A 103 15.62 -7.64 11.34
N ALA A 104 16.31 -8.69 11.78
CA ALA A 104 17.12 -9.51 10.89
C ALA A 104 16.28 -10.17 9.79
N LYS A 105 15.09 -10.68 10.13
CA LYS A 105 14.17 -11.28 9.14
C LYS A 105 13.58 -10.23 8.19
N ILE A 106 13.22 -9.04 8.69
CA ILE A 106 12.75 -7.95 7.83
C ILE A 106 13.88 -7.52 6.88
N LYS A 107 15.11 -7.41 7.40
CA LYS A 107 16.30 -7.10 6.60
C LYS A 107 16.56 -8.14 5.50
N GLU A 108 16.37 -9.42 5.79
CA GLU A 108 16.44 -10.47 4.76
C GLU A 108 15.48 -10.22 3.61
N GLN A 109 14.27 -9.73 3.88
CA GLN A 109 13.31 -9.37 2.83
C GLN A 109 13.77 -8.14 2.03
N MET A 110 14.39 -7.13 2.66
CA MET A 110 14.99 -6.01 1.94
C MET A 110 16.08 -6.47 0.96
N ILE A 111 17.00 -7.30 1.44
CA ILE A 111 18.07 -7.88 0.61
C ILE A 111 17.48 -8.71 -0.55
N ALA A 112 16.49 -9.54 -0.25
CA ALA A 112 15.80 -10.35 -1.25
C ALA A 112 15.00 -9.50 -2.27
N ALA A 113 14.64 -8.26 -1.92
CA ALA A 113 14.03 -7.29 -2.81
C ALA A 113 15.04 -6.57 -3.72
N GLY A 114 16.34 -6.78 -3.54
CA GLY A 114 17.41 -6.15 -4.32
C GLY A 114 18.12 -5.00 -3.60
N VAL A 115 17.68 -4.63 -2.41
CA VAL A 115 18.28 -3.55 -1.62
C VAL A 115 19.72 -3.90 -1.24
N SER A 116 20.63 -2.95 -1.36
CA SER A 116 22.01 -3.15 -0.95
C SER A 116 22.13 -3.45 0.54
N LYS A 117 23.12 -4.26 0.90
CA LYS A 117 23.37 -4.59 2.31
C LYS A 117 23.63 -3.35 3.17
N ASP A 118 24.29 -2.33 2.61
CA ASP A 118 24.61 -1.10 3.34
C ASP A 118 23.34 -0.30 3.70
N VAL A 119 22.38 -0.20 2.79
CA VAL A 119 21.07 0.42 3.05
C VAL A 119 20.27 -0.42 4.06
N ALA A 120 20.18 -1.74 3.84
CA ALA A 120 19.42 -2.63 4.69
C ALA A 120 19.95 -2.69 6.15
N ASP A 121 21.27 -2.62 6.34
CA ASP A 121 21.89 -2.63 7.68
C ASP A 121 21.55 -1.36 8.49
N LYS A 122 21.28 -0.23 7.84
CA LYS A 122 20.99 1.07 8.48
C LYS A 122 19.49 1.33 8.67
N ALA A 123 18.61 0.55 8.07
CA ALA A 123 17.18 0.81 8.01
C ALA A 123 16.43 0.67 9.35
N PHE A 124 17.07 0.16 10.39
CA PHE A 124 16.44 -0.15 11.69
C PHE A 124 16.79 0.85 12.82
N GLY A 125 17.30 2.03 12.46
CA GLY A 125 17.62 3.10 13.41
C GLY A 125 16.41 3.80 14.03
N ARG A 126 15.20 3.57 13.52
CA ARG A 126 13.97 4.23 13.98
C ARG A 126 13.97 5.74 13.77
N ASP A 127 14.66 6.23 12.74
CA ASP A 127 14.85 7.67 12.48
C ASP A 127 13.55 8.39 12.13
N TYR A 128 12.50 7.65 11.71
CA TYR A 128 11.20 8.20 11.32
C TYR A 128 10.11 7.99 12.37
N GLN A 129 10.45 7.54 13.59
CA GLN A 129 9.44 7.19 14.60
C GLN A 129 8.56 8.38 14.99
N GLU A 130 9.16 9.54 15.25
CA GLU A 130 8.42 10.75 15.62
C GLU A 130 7.44 11.17 14.50
N TRP A 131 7.86 11.02 13.25
CA TRP A 131 7.00 11.30 12.10
C TRP A 131 5.85 10.27 11.99
N LEU A 132 6.11 8.97 12.20
CA LEU A 132 5.10 7.93 12.21
C LEU A 132 4.07 8.15 13.32
N ASP A 133 4.50 8.50 14.53
CA ASP A 133 3.62 8.81 15.65
C ASP A 133 2.68 9.99 15.32
N ALA A 134 3.20 11.00 14.64
CA ALA A 134 2.39 12.11 14.16
C ALA A 134 1.38 11.66 13.08
N ILE A 135 1.81 10.87 12.10
CA ILE A 135 0.94 10.29 11.06
C ILE A 135 -0.19 9.49 11.69
N ASP A 136 0.10 8.59 12.63
CA ASP A 136 -0.90 7.76 13.32
C ASP A 136 -1.90 8.59 14.14
N THR A 137 -1.44 9.74 14.64
CA THR A 137 -2.29 10.65 15.41
C THR A 137 -3.22 11.49 14.53
N TYR A 138 -2.75 11.98 13.39
CA TYR A 138 -3.46 12.98 12.59
C TYR A 138 -4.15 12.40 11.35
N THR A 139 -3.55 11.43 10.68
CA THR A 139 -4.10 10.86 9.44
C THR A 139 -5.49 10.25 9.64
N PRO A 140 -5.79 9.49 10.71
CA PRO A 140 -7.12 8.93 10.91
C PRO A 140 -8.23 9.98 11.15
N LYS A 141 -7.88 11.25 11.41
CA LYS A 141 -8.83 12.37 11.58
C LYS A 141 -9.22 13.04 10.28
N ARG A 142 -8.56 12.70 9.19
CA ARG A 142 -8.82 13.23 7.87
C ARG A 142 -10.09 12.60 7.30
N SER A 143 -11.17 13.37 7.23
CA SER A 143 -12.50 12.85 6.83
C SER A 143 -12.57 12.35 5.39
N GLU A 144 -11.68 12.82 4.51
CA GLU A 144 -11.55 12.33 3.14
C GLU A 144 -11.04 10.89 3.05
N LEU A 145 -10.46 10.35 4.13
CA LEU A 145 -9.99 8.96 4.25
C LEU A 145 -11.02 8.03 4.91
N TRP A 146 -12.17 8.56 5.33
CA TRP A 146 -13.16 7.78 6.06
C TRP A 146 -14.02 6.93 5.13
N HIS A 147 -14.32 5.72 5.60
CA HIS A 147 -15.31 4.86 4.95
C HIS A 147 -16.63 5.59 4.73
N GLN A 148 -17.15 5.47 3.51
CA GLN A 148 -18.40 6.10 3.10
C GLN A 148 -19.62 5.25 3.49
N SER A 149 -19.43 3.93 3.67
CA SER A 149 -20.45 2.93 3.93
C SER A 149 -19.95 1.86 4.91
N GLY A 150 -20.75 0.84 5.16
CA GLY A 150 -20.37 -0.32 5.96
C GLY A 150 -20.24 -0.05 7.47
N SER A 151 -19.65 -0.99 8.18
CA SER A 151 -19.49 -0.96 9.65
C SER A 151 -18.45 0.06 10.13
N TYR A 152 -17.57 0.49 9.26
CA TYR A 152 -16.52 1.48 9.56
C TYR A 152 -16.86 2.90 9.08
N LYS A 153 -18.10 3.13 8.61
CA LYS A 153 -18.53 4.45 8.15
C LYS A 153 -18.19 5.56 9.14
N GLY A 154 -17.56 6.63 8.63
CA GLY A 154 -17.14 7.78 9.45
C GLY A 154 -15.83 7.57 10.21
N SER A 155 -15.05 6.52 9.89
CA SER A 155 -13.72 6.29 10.41
C SER A 155 -12.77 5.79 9.33
N MET A 156 -11.47 5.98 9.53
CA MET A 156 -10.42 5.43 8.69
C MET A 156 -9.97 4.08 9.24
N THR A 157 -9.73 3.14 8.35
CA THR A 157 -9.01 1.88 8.63
C THR A 157 -7.91 1.68 7.58
N THR A 158 -7.07 0.68 7.77
CA THR A 158 -6.18 0.19 6.70
C THR A 158 -6.66 -1.17 6.18
N PRO A 159 -6.52 -1.46 4.89
CA PRO A 159 -6.09 -0.51 3.85
C PRO A 159 -7.18 0.52 3.53
N THR A 160 -6.78 1.75 3.27
CA THR A 160 -7.59 2.77 2.58
C THR A 160 -6.87 3.16 1.30
N VAL A 161 -7.57 3.28 0.19
CA VAL A 161 -6.98 3.68 -1.09
C VAL A 161 -7.67 4.94 -1.60
N ILE A 162 -6.87 5.91 -2.00
CA ILE A 162 -7.30 7.14 -2.66
C ILE A 162 -6.86 7.09 -4.12
N ILE A 163 -7.72 7.49 -5.03
CA ILE A 163 -7.40 7.58 -6.46
C ILE A 163 -7.68 9.01 -6.91
N ASN A 164 -6.66 9.71 -7.38
CA ASN A 164 -6.74 11.13 -7.76
C ASN A 164 -7.39 12.01 -6.69
N GLY A 165 -7.02 11.82 -5.41
CA GLY A 165 -7.56 12.56 -4.27
C GLY A 165 -9.00 12.19 -3.89
N LYS A 166 -9.56 11.09 -4.40
CA LYS A 166 -10.91 10.61 -4.08
C LYS A 166 -10.86 9.21 -3.45
N TYR A 167 -11.68 9.02 -2.42
CA TYR A 167 -11.83 7.74 -1.75
C TYR A 167 -12.29 6.66 -2.74
N TRP A 168 -11.55 5.56 -2.80
CA TRP A 168 -11.95 4.36 -3.53
C TRP A 168 -12.73 3.44 -2.60
N ASP A 169 -14.02 3.32 -2.86
CA ASP A 169 -14.92 2.52 -2.01
C ASP A 169 -14.77 1.01 -2.30
N MET A 170 -13.84 0.37 -1.60
CA MET A 170 -13.60 -1.08 -1.73
C MET A 170 -14.76 -1.93 -1.19
N ASP A 171 -15.68 -1.39 -0.39
CA ASP A 171 -16.88 -2.13 0.05
C ASP A 171 -17.78 -2.49 -1.15
N GLN A 172 -17.71 -1.70 -2.23
CA GLN A 172 -18.40 -1.99 -3.48
C GLN A 172 -17.93 -3.27 -4.18
N LEU A 173 -16.68 -3.71 -3.95
CA LEU A 173 -16.12 -4.91 -4.59
C LEU A 173 -16.91 -6.16 -4.21
N THR A 174 -17.36 -6.26 -2.97
CA THR A 174 -18.21 -7.37 -2.51
C THR A 174 -19.57 -7.33 -3.21
N THR A 175 -20.18 -6.17 -3.36
CA THR A 175 -21.47 -6.01 -4.05
C THR A 175 -21.35 -6.32 -5.53
N ALA A 176 -20.27 -5.89 -6.17
CA ALA A 176 -19.97 -6.16 -7.57
C ALA A 176 -19.48 -7.60 -7.83
N GLN A 177 -19.19 -8.37 -6.76
CA GLN A 177 -18.61 -9.72 -6.85
C GLN A 177 -17.32 -9.77 -7.68
N THR A 178 -16.47 -8.76 -7.50
CA THR A 178 -15.20 -8.62 -8.22
C THR A 178 -13.99 -8.75 -7.27
N THR A 179 -12.82 -9.02 -7.82
CA THR A 179 -11.56 -9.06 -7.08
C THR A 179 -11.05 -7.65 -6.81
N VAL A 180 -10.09 -7.50 -5.88
CA VAL A 180 -9.43 -6.21 -5.64
C VAL A 180 -8.70 -5.73 -6.91
N LYS A 181 -8.03 -6.64 -7.62
CA LYS A 181 -7.34 -6.35 -8.88
C LYS A 181 -8.31 -5.84 -9.94
N ASP A 182 -9.32 -6.65 -10.25
CA ASP A 182 -10.27 -6.30 -11.33
C ASP A 182 -11.01 -5.00 -10.99
N GLY A 183 -11.39 -4.84 -9.72
CA GLY A 183 -12.04 -3.62 -9.25
C GLY A 183 -11.15 -2.38 -9.36
N LEU A 184 -9.85 -2.48 -9.07
CA LEU A 184 -8.92 -1.38 -9.28
C LEU A 184 -8.81 -1.03 -10.77
N LEU A 185 -8.61 -2.03 -11.62
CA LEU A 185 -8.46 -1.84 -13.07
C LEU A 185 -9.72 -1.20 -13.68
N GLU A 186 -10.90 -1.66 -13.28
CA GLU A 186 -12.17 -1.06 -13.67
C GLU A 186 -12.29 0.38 -13.19
N SER A 187 -11.94 0.65 -11.92
CA SER A 187 -12.03 1.97 -11.32
C SER A 187 -11.09 2.99 -11.96
N ILE A 188 -9.94 2.58 -12.48
CA ILE A 188 -9.04 3.48 -13.23
C ILE A 188 -9.33 3.47 -14.73
N GLY A 189 -10.16 2.57 -15.22
CA GLY A 189 -10.51 2.42 -16.64
C GLY A 189 -9.35 1.91 -17.48
N LEU A 190 -8.68 0.84 -17.01
CA LEU A 190 -7.62 0.10 -17.71
C LEU A 190 -8.02 -1.37 -17.82
N LYS A 191 -7.81 -1.98 -18.99
CA LYS A 191 -8.07 -3.40 -19.17
C LYS A 191 -6.91 -4.24 -18.63
N ASP A 192 -7.19 -5.44 -18.12
CA ASP A 192 -6.16 -6.38 -17.66
C ASP A 192 -5.08 -6.64 -18.72
N SER A 193 -5.50 -6.82 -19.98
CA SER A 193 -4.57 -7.01 -21.11
C SER A 193 -3.72 -5.79 -21.46
N GLU A 194 -3.97 -4.63 -20.86
CA GLU A 194 -3.25 -3.38 -21.09
C GLU A 194 -2.30 -3.05 -19.93
N VAL A 195 -2.34 -3.81 -18.83
CA VAL A 195 -1.45 -3.64 -17.68
C VAL A 195 0.01 -3.83 -18.10
N GLY A 196 0.85 -2.83 -17.84
CA GLY A 196 2.27 -2.84 -18.21
C GLY A 196 2.54 -2.60 -19.69
N VAL A 197 1.53 -2.31 -20.51
CA VAL A 197 1.69 -2.05 -21.95
C VAL A 197 1.96 -0.57 -22.16
N ALA A 198 3.15 -0.26 -22.69
CA ALA A 198 3.56 1.13 -22.96
C ALA A 198 2.56 1.86 -23.87
N GLY A 199 2.21 3.10 -23.48
CA GLY A 199 1.29 3.95 -24.23
C GLY A 199 -0.20 3.63 -24.02
N LYS A 200 -0.53 2.59 -23.25
CA LYS A 200 -1.89 2.34 -22.80
C LYS A 200 -2.11 3.03 -21.47
N MET A 201 -3.01 3.99 -21.44
CA MET A 201 -3.25 4.81 -20.25
C MET A 201 -4.64 4.57 -19.66
N PRO A 202 -4.78 4.59 -18.33
CA PRO A 202 -6.07 4.57 -17.66
C PRO A 202 -6.97 5.72 -18.14
N SER A 203 -8.25 5.41 -18.42
CA SER A 203 -9.16 6.39 -19.03
C SER A 203 -9.56 7.54 -18.12
N ILE A 204 -9.39 7.40 -16.79
CA ILE A 204 -9.64 8.48 -15.83
C ILE A 204 -8.56 9.57 -15.90
N GLY A 205 -7.34 9.24 -16.35
CA GLY A 205 -6.19 10.16 -16.31
C GLY A 205 -5.94 10.74 -14.92
N ALA A 206 -5.24 11.88 -14.84
CA ALA A 206 -4.86 12.50 -13.56
C ALA A 206 -5.96 13.34 -12.90
N LYS A 207 -7.16 13.47 -13.49
CA LYS A 207 -8.14 14.47 -13.04
C LYS A 207 -9.48 13.91 -12.56
N LYS A 208 -9.87 12.74 -13.06
CA LYS A 208 -11.16 12.13 -12.68
C LYS A 208 -10.98 11.23 -11.47
N GLY A 209 -12.00 11.15 -10.62
CA GLY A 209 -12.05 10.17 -9.55
C GLY A 209 -12.23 8.74 -10.07
N PRO A 210 -12.18 7.74 -9.18
CA PRO A 210 -12.39 6.36 -9.56
C PRO A 210 -13.81 6.14 -10.14
N ILE A 211 -13.91 5.32 -11.16
CA ILE A 211 -15.18 4.83 -11.70
C ILE A 211 -15.77 3.86 -10.67
N SER A 212 -17.07 4.00 -10.39
CA SER A 212 -17.75 3.06 -9.49
C SER A 212 -17.91 1.70 -10.17
N VAL A 213 -17.44 0.65 -9.53
CA VAL A 213 -17.55 -0.74 -10.02
C VAL A 213 -19.00 -1.28 -9.98
N THR A 214 -19.93 -0.56 -9.34
CA THR A 214 -21.34 -0.96 -9.25
C THR A 214 -22.23 -0.21 -10.23
N THR A 215 -21.90 1.03 -10.59
CA THR A 215 -22.72 1.87 -11.48
C THR A 215 -22.04 2.18 -12.82
N GLY A 216 -20.72 2.02 -12.91
CA GLY A 216 -19.94 2.35 -14.11
C GLY A 216 -19.76 3.86 -14.35
N GLU A 217 -20.06 4.71 -13.35
CA GLU A 217 -19.98 6.18 -13.41
C GLU A 217 -18.93 6.75 -12.46
#